data_e801854887f37230f0b73626f992f2b6
#
_entry.id   e801854887f37230f0b73626f992f2b6
#
_cell.length_a   1.000
_cell.length_b   1.000
_cell.length_c   1.000
_cell.angle_alpha   90.00
_cell.angle_beta   90.00
_cell.angle_gamma   90.00
#
_symmetry.space_group_name_H-M   'P 1'
#
loop_
_entity.id
_entity.type
_entity.pdbx_description
1 polymer ?
#
loop_
_entity_poly.entity_id
_entity_poly.type
_entity_poly.pdbx_seq_one_letter_code
_entity_poly.pdbx_strand_id
1 'polypeptide(L)'
;MRKHSVRSPVRHLWDWSKAMATSAGALHSAPAPLRVVEEAAGVWLARDEVAMGTAIRVELWCEDAARGNAAIDEVMAEMHRIDRTMSPHKADSALSIINRDAARGPVALSNEMFL
;
A
#
# COMPACT_ATOMS: atom_id res chain seq x y z
N MET A 1 14.37 7.97 10.38
CA MET A 1 13.59 7.27 11.42
C MET A 1 12.24 6.90 10.83
N ARG A 2 12.00 5.62 10.55
CA ARG A 2 10.76 5.14 9.92
C ARG A 2 9.66 5.11 10.97
N LYS A 3 8.62 5.91 10.80
CA LYS A 3 7.47 5.88 11.71
C LYS A 3 6.49 4.82 11.21
N HIS A 4 6.45 3.69 11.91
CA HIS A 4 5.39 2.71 11.74
C HIS A 4 4.17 3.20 12.52
N SER A 5 3.09 3.47 11.82
CA SER A 5 1.82 3.80 12.45
C SER A 5 0.93 2.57 12.41
N VAL A 6 0.62 2.03 13.57
CA VAL A 6 -0.38 0.97 13.72
C VAL A 6 -1.73 1.64 13.94
N ARG A 7 -2.65 1.43 13.02
CA ARG A 7 -4.00 1.97 13.13
C ARG A 7 -4.98 0.84 13.45
N SER A 8 -5.86 1.10 14.39
CA SER A 8 -6.97 0.21 14.69
C SER A 8 -8.00 0.25 13.55
N PRO A 9 -8.55 -0.89 13.11
CA PRO A 9 -9.53 -0.95 12.02
C PRO A 9 -10.82 -0.17 12.30
N VAL A 10 -11.10 0.12 13.57
CA VAL A 10 -12.35 0.77 13.98
C VAL A 10 -12.45 2.24 13.53
N ARG A 11 -11.35 2.89 13.17
CA ARG A 11 -11.36 4.33 12.82
C ARG A 11 -11.62 4.62 11.35
N HIS A 12 -11.54 3.64 10.48
CA HIS A 12 -11.75 3.81 9.03
C HIS A 12 -12.99 3.12 8.46
N LEU A 13 -13.70 2.36 9.27
CA LEU A 13 -15.09 2.01 8.95
C LEU A 13 -15.95 3.29 9.14
N TRP A 14 -15.79 4.17 8.16
CA TRP A 14 -16.62 5.35 8.04
C TRP A 14 -18.07 4.91 8.05
N ASP A 15 -18.71 5.10 9.16
CA ASP A 15 -20.10 5.41 9.43
C ASP A 15 -21.21 4.88 8.49
N TRP A 16 -20.91 3.84 7.72
CA TRP A 16 -21.93 3.11 6.99
C TRP A 16 -22.93 2.45 7.94
N SER A 17 -22.50 2.09 9.14
CA SER A 17 -23.39 1.55 10.18
C SER A 17 -24.37 2.59 10.73
N LYS A 18 -23.99 3.85 10.78
CA LYS A 18 -24.90 4.93 11.21
C LYS A 18 -25.87 5.37 10.13
N ALA A 19 -25.47 5.31 8.86
CA ALA A 19 -26.37 5.61 7.74
C ALA A 19 -27.46 4.56 7.56
N MET A 20 -27.21 3.30 7.95
CA MET A 20 -28.18 2.21 7.88
C MET A 20 -29.07 2.09 9.12
N ALA A 21 -28.67 2.65 10.25
CA ALA A 21 -29.41 2.54 11.50
C ALA A 21 -30.68 3.43 11.55
N THR A 22 -30.85 4.39 10.65
CA THR A 22 -31.97 5.34 10.64
C THR A 22 -33.17 4.89 9.82
N SER A 23 -33.10 3.78 9.09
CA SER A 23 -34.22 3.29 8.26
C SER A 23 -34.84 1.97 8.69
N ALA A 24 -34.36 1.33 9.76
CA ALA A 24 -34.97 0.14 10.31
C ALA A 24 -36.05 0.54 11.30
N GLY A 25 -37.25 0.78 10.78
CA GLY A 25 -38.48 0.83 11.60
C GLY A 25 -38.61 -0.47 12.41
N ALA A 26 -38.94 -0.29 13.68
CA ALA A 26 -39.09 -1.34 14.68
C ALA A 26 -39.95 -2.49 14.19
N LEU A 27 -39.36 -3.57 13.76
CA LEU A 27 -39.96 -4.90 13.75
C LEU A 27 -39.48 -5.59 15.01
N HIS A 28 -40.42 -5.86 15.94
CA HIS A 28 -40.19 -6.71 17.11
C HIS A 28 -39.93 -8.14 16.64
N SER A 29 -38.70 -8.42 16.31
CA SER A 29 -38.16 -9.74 16.15
C SER A 29 -37.25 -9.99 17.35
N ALA A 30 -37.40 -11.13 18.03
CA ALA A 30 -36.52 -11.53 19.12
C ALA A 30 -35.07 -11.35 18.66
N PRO A 31 -34.17 -10.78 19.52
CA PRO A 31 -32.78 -10.60 19.12
C PRO A 31 -32.21 -11.96 18.75
N ALA A 32 -31.80 -12.11 17.50
CA ALA A 32 -30.96 -13.23 17.11
C ALA A 32 -29.77 -13.25 18.07
N PRO A 33 -29.34 -14.44 18.56
CA PRO A 33 -28.19 -14.52 19.42
C PRO A 33 -27.05 -13.78 18.71
N LEU A 34 -26.49 -12.78 19.40
CA LEU A 34 -25.30 -12.10 18.92
C LEU A 34 -24.28 -13.18 18.64
N ARG A 35 -24.12 -13.55 17.37
CA ARG A 35 -22.90 -14.19 16.96
C ARG A 35 -21.83 -13.14 17.21
N VAL A 36 -21.11 -13.30 18.30
CA VAL A 36 -19.80 -12.73 18.43
C VAL A 36 -18.99 -13.40 17.30
N VAL A 37 -19.03 -12.80 16.12
CA VAL A 37 -17.97 -13.02 15.16
C VAL A 37 -16.78 -12.47 15.90
N GLU A 38 -15.93 -13.35 16.44
CA GLU A 38 -14.58 -12.96 16.81
C GLU A 38 -14.02 -12.36 15.52
N GLU A 39 -14.05 -11.05 15.41
CA GLU A 39 -13.31 -10.34 14.38
C GLU A 39 -11.87 -10.79 14.60
N ALA A 40 -11.31 -11.51 13.63
CA ALA A 40 -9.94 -11.95 13.66
C ALA A 40 -9.10 -10.72 14.08
N ALA A 41 -8.41 -10.86 15.22
CA ALA A 41 -7.68 -9.75 15.85
C ALA A 41 -6.55 -9.33 14.93
N GLY A 42 -6.84 -8.41 13.99
CA GLY A 42 -5.89 -7.88 13.03
C GLY A 42 -5.56 -6.43 13.29
N VAL A 43 -4.50 -5.97 12.66
CA VAL A 43 -4.02 -4.59 12.74
C VAL A 43 -3.87 -3.98 11.35
N TRP A 44 -4.11 -2.68 11.25
CA TRP A 44 -3.72 -1.90 10.09
C TRP A 44 -2.28 -1.42 10.26
N LEU A 45 -1.45 -1.72 9.27
CA LEU A 45 -0.09 -1.22 9.16
C LEU A 45 -0.02 -0.22 8.02
N ALA A 46 0.71 0.87 8.23
CA ALA A 46 0.95 1.86 7.19
C ALA A 46 2.40 2.34 7.23
N ARG A 47 2.98 2.57 6.06
CA ARG A 47 4.32 3.16 5.92
C ARG A 47 4.31 4.19 4.82
N ASP A 48 4.93 5.33 5.12
CA ASP A 48 5.14 6.42 4.17
C ASP A 48 6.64 6.50 3.83
N GLU A 49 6.97 6.52 2.54
CA GLU A 49 8.34 6.74 2.04
C GLU A 49 8.30 7.67 0.82
N VAL A 50 9.46 8.18 0.43
CA VAL A 50 9.61 8.97 -0.79
C VAL A 50 10.32 8.13 -1.84
N ALA A 51 9.70 7.98 -3.00
CA ALA A 51 10.32 7.36 -4.17
C ALA A 51 9.75 8.00 -5.45
N MET A 52 10.49 7.96 -6.54
CA MET A 52 10.11 8.54 -7.83
C MET A 52 9.68 10.03 -7.76
N GLY A 53 10.27 10.79 -6.83
CA GLY A 53 9.96 12.21 -6.62
C GLY A 53 8.60 12.48 -5.97
N THR A 54 7.94 11.47 -5.40
CA THR A 54 6.64 11.60 -4.74
C THR A 54 6.58 10.84 -3.42
N ALA A 55 5.61 11.19 -2.58
CA ALA A 55 5.32 10.43 -1.38
C ALA A 55 4.49 9.18 -1.75
N ILE A 56 4.92 8.03 -1.26
CA ILE A 56 4.25 6.75 -1.43
C ILE A 56 3.78 6.29 -0.06
N ARG A 57 2.53 5.84 0.00
CA ARG A 57 1.95 5.22 1.19
C ARG A 57 1.52 3.81 0.87
N VAL A 58 2.01 2.86 1.65
CA VAL A 58 1.52 1.47 1.64
C VAL A 58 0.76 1.24 2.93
N GLU A 59 -0.44 0.73 2.80
CA GLU A 59 -1.32 0.42 3.92
C GLU A 59 -1.95 -0.95 3.70
N LEU A 60 -1.88 -1.81 4.71
CA LEU A 60 -2.49 -3.14 4.67
C LEU A 60 -3.04 -3.55 6.04
N TRP A 61 -4.06 -4.38 6.00
CA TRP A 61 -4.57 -5.07 7.18
C TRP A 61 -3.97 -6.48 7.25
N CYS A 62 -3.59 -6.92 8.45
CA CYS A 62 -3.03 -8.24 8.68
C CYS A 62 -3.32 -8.74 10.09
N GLU A 63 -3.37 -10.06 10.25
CA GLU A 63 -3.49 -10.70 11.57
C GLU A 63 -2.15 -10.79 12.29
N ASP A 64 -1.05 -10.83 11.55
CA ASP A 64 0.31 -10.90 12.06
C ASP A 64 1.11 -9.66 11.63
N ALA A 65 1.41 -8.80 12.60
CA ALA A 65 2.12 -7.56 12.34
C ALA A 65 3.55 -7.79 11.79
N ALA A 66 4.22 -8.87 12.17
CA ALA A 66 5.55 -9.18 11.65
C ALA A 66 5.50 -9.54 10.16
N ARG A 67 4.55 -10.38 9.76
CA ARG A 67 4.32 -10.71 8.35
C ARG A 67 3.87 -9.51 7.54
N GLY A 68 2.98 -8.68 8.12
CA GLY A 68 2.54 -7.44 7.48
C GLY A 68 3.67 -6.46 7.25
N ASN A 69 4.57 -6.28 8.22
CA ASN A 69 5.75 -5.43 8.05
C ASN A 69 6.71 -5.98 6.99
N ALA A 70 6.94 -7.31 6.96
CA ALA A 70 7.76 -7.93 5.93
C ALA A 70 7.18 -7.69 4.52
N ALA A 71 5.86 -7.82 4.35
CA ALA A 71 5.19 -7.53 3.08
C ALA A 71 5.36 -6.06 2.66
N ILE A 72 5.24 -5.12 3.60
CA ILE A 72 5.50 -3.69 3.32
C ILE A 72 6.97 -3.47 2.93
N ASP A 73 7.92 -4.14 3.59
CA ASP A 73 9.34 -4.06 3.24
C ASP A 73 9.60 -4.51 1.80
N GLU A 74 8.98 -5.60 1.36
CA GLU A 74 9.08 -6.11 -0.01
C GLU A 74 8.50 -5.11 -1.03
N VAL A 75 7.32 -4.56 -0.76
CA VAL A 75 6.71 -3.54 -1.62
C VAL A 75 7.61 -2.32 -1.74
N MET A 76 8.13 -1.81 -0.63
CA MET A 76 9.01 -0.63 -0.64
C MET A 76 10.32 -0.90 -1.34
N ALA A 77 10.90 -2.10 -1.17
CA ALA A 77 12.12 -2.50 -1.88
C ALA A 77 11.88 -2.52 -3.40
N GLU A 78 10.73 -3.03 -3.85
CA GLU A 78 10.36 -3.04 -5.26
C GLU A 78 10.13 -1.63 -5.81
N MET A 79 9.47 -0.76 -5.07
CA MET A 79 9.29 0.65 -5.46
C MET A 79 10.62 1.38 -5.62
N HIS A 80 11.58 1.14 -4.71
CA HIS A 80 12.92 1.69 -4.83
C HIS A 80 13.71 1.08 -6.00
N ARG A 81 13.49 -0.19 -6.31
CA ARG A 81 14.10 -0.83 -7.48
C ARG A 81 13.60 -0.19 -8.77
N ILE A 82 12.29 0.02 -8.88
CA ILE A 82 11.68 0.70 -10.03
C ILE A 82 12.21 2.14 -10.13
N ASP A 83 12.30 2.86 -9.02
CA ASP A 83 12.83 4.22 -8.99
C ASP A 83 14.29 4.28 -9.50
N ARG A 84 15.15 3.33 -9.12
CA ARG A 84 16.51 3.24 -9.65
C ARG A 84 16.56 2.99 -11.15
N THR A 85 15.61 2.26 -11.68
CA THR A 85 15.57 1.88 -13.10
C THR A 85 14.87 2.93 -13.97
N MET A 86 13.75 3.45 -13.51
CA MET A 86 12.81 4.21 -14.31
C MET A 86 12.74 5.70 -13.97
N SER A 87 13.48 6.19 -12.96
CA SER A 87 13.39 7.60 -12.58
C SER A 87 14.05 8.51 -13.61
N PRO A 88 13.33 9.45 -14.19
CA PRO A 88 13.92 10.46 -15.06
C PRO A 88 14.77 11.50 -14.30
N HIS A 89 14.66 11.53 -12.96
CA HIS A 89 15.36 12.48 -12.10
C HIS A 89 16.73 11.98 -11.63
N LYS A 90 17.02 10.68 -11.80
CA LYS A 90 18.29 10.07 -11.47
C LYS A 90 19.13 9.91 -12.73
N ALA A 91 20.26 10.61 -12.79
CA ALA A 91 21.13 10.62 -13.98
C ALA A 91 21.69 9.22 -14.36
N ASP A 92 21.79 8.35 -13.36
CA ASP A 92 22.28 6.96 -13.46
C ASP A 92 21.17 5.92 -13.62
N SER A 93 19.91 6.32 -13.68
CA SER A 93 18.83 5.40 -13.97
C SER A 93 18.92 4.86 -15.41
N ALA A 94 18.44 3.63 -15.63
CA ALA A 94 18.43 3.04 -16.97
C ALA A 94 17.65 3.92 -17.96
N LEU A 95 16.52 4.48 -17.55
CA LEU A 95 15.73 5.39 -18.38
C LEU A 95 16.51 6.66 -18.75
N SER A 96 17.21 7.28 -17.79
CA SER A 96 18.01 8.49 -18.06
C SER A 96 19.18 8.20 -18.98
N ILE A 97 19.84 7.04 -18.84
CA ILE A 97 20.90 6.59 -19.75
C ILE A 97 20.36 6.43 -21.16
N ILE A 98 19.20 5.77 -21.32
CA ILE A 98 18.55 5.61 -22.63
C ILE A 98 18.26 6.97 -23.26
N ASN A 99 17.62 7.85 -22.51
CA ASN A 99 17.23 9.20 -23.00
C ASN A 99 18.43 10.03 -23.43
N ARG A 100 19.57 9.86 -22.73
CA ARG A 100 20.80 10.61 -23.03
C ARG A 100 21.53 10.04 -24.24
N ASP A 101 21.63 8.73 -24.35
CA ASP A 101 22.59 8.04 -25.21
C ASP A 101 21.96 7.45 -26.48
N ALA A 102 20.66 7.19 -26.50
CA ALA A 102 19.99 6.55 -27.64
C ALA A 102 20.08 7.34 -28.95
N ALA A 103 20.18 8.67 -28.87
CA ALA A 103 20.38 9.52 -30.05
C ALA A 103 21.79 9.41 -30.65
N ARG A 104 22.75 8.84 -29.93
CA ARG A 104 24.14 8.71 -30.31
C ARG A 104 24.52 7.31 -30.79
N GLY A 105 23.73 6.31 -30.45
CA GLY A 105 23.98 4.93 -30.84
C GLY A 105 23.12 3.93 -30.05
N PRO A 106 23.30 2.64 -30.32
CA PRO A 106 22.58 1.58 -29.60
C PRO A 106 22.88 1.60 -28.10
N VAL A 107 21.84 1.46 -27.28
CA VAL A 107 21.93 1.35 -25.81
C VAL A 107 21.50 -0.05 -25.42
N ALA A 108 22.30 -0.71 -24.57
CA ALA A 108 21.94 -2.01 -24.02
C ALA A 108 20.78 -1.85 -23.02
N LEU A 109 19.73 -2.64 -23.20
CA LEU A 109 18.57 -2.69 -22.33
C LEU A 109 18.57 -3.97 -21.52
N SER A 110 18.08 -3.91 -20.28
CA SER A 110 17.69 -5.11 -19.54
C SER A 110 16.44 -5.73 -20.16
N ASN A 111 16.23 -7.03 -19.94
CA ASN A 111 15.00 -7.69 -20.41
C ASN A 111 13.74 -7.00 -19.92
N GLU A 112 13.76 -6.48 -18.70
CA GLU A 112 12.64 -5.75 -18.11
C GLU A 112 12.32 -4.43 -18.84
N MET A 113 13.34 -3.74 -19.33
CA MET A 113 13.16 -2.49 -20.08
C MET A 113 12.77 -2.71 -21.54
N PHE A 114 12.89 -3.95 -22.02
CA PHE A 114 12.62 -4.30 -23.42
C PHE A 114 11.18 -4.77 -23.65
N LEU A 115 10.48 -5.18 -22.60
CA LEU A 115 9.07 -5.64 -22.66
C LEU A 115 8.08 -4.50 -22.66
#